data_a877d00c30028628a8ea85f5cd61318e
#
_entry.id   a877d00c30028628a8ea85f5cd61318e
#
_cell.length_a   1.000
_cell.length_b   1.000
_cell.length_c   1.000
_cell.angle_alpha   90.00
_cell.angle_beta   90.00
_cell.angle_gamma   90.00
#
_symmetry.space_group_name_H-M   'P 1'
#
loop_
_entity.id
_entity.type
_entity.pdbx_description
1 polymer ?
#
loop_
_entity_poly.entity_id
_entity_poly.type
_entity_poly.pdbx_seq_one_letter_code
_entity_poly.pdbx_strand_id
1 'polypeptide(L)'
;GAGLPVSEPSGSMVVDIGGGTTEVGVISLGGMVYKGSVRVGGDKFDEAIVNYIRRNYGMLIGEQTAEAIKKTIGSAFPGSEVRDMEVKGRNLSEGIPRSFTVSSNEILEALTDPLNQIVSAVKIGLEQTPPELGADITERGIMLTGGGALLRDLDRLLMEETGLPVLVAEDPLTCVVRGCGLALERMDKLGTIFTSE
;
A
#
# COMPACT_ATOMS: atom_id res chain seq x y z
N GLY A 1 8.20 -4.43 -12.45
CA GLY A 1 8.62 -3.10 -12.13
C GLY A 1 9.51 -2.95 -10.90
N ALA A 2 9.44 -3.84 -9.91
CA ALA A 2 10.23 -3.73 -8.68
C ALA A 2 11.70 -4.22 -8.82
N GLY A 3 12.13 -4.62 -10.01
CA GLY A 3 13.49 -5.08 -10.27
C GLY A 3 13.81 -6.48 -9.75
N LEU A 4 12.80 -7.27 -9.43
CA LEU A 4 13.00 -8.62 -8.91
C LEU A 4 13.44 -9.62 -10.00
N PRO A 5 14.27 -10.63 -9.65
CA PRO A 5 14.73 -11.63 -10.59
C PRO A 5 13.63 -12.66 -10.88
N VAL A 6 12.79 -12.39 -11.88
CA VAL A 6 11.66 -13.27 -12.24
C VAL A 6 12.07 -14.55 -12.96
N SER A 7 13.31 -14.65 -13.39
CA SER A 7 13.84 -15.82 -14.11
C SER A 7 14.49 -16.87 -13.20
N GLU A 8 14.70 -16.56 -11.93
CA GLU A 8 15.26 -17.49 -10.98
C GLU A 8 14.20 -18.44 -10.39
N PRO A 9 14.56 -19.69 -10.04
CA PRO A 9 13.64 -20.67 -9.50
C PRO A 9 13.25 -20.39 -8.01
N SER A 10 13.22 -19.13 -7.61
CA SER A 10 12.91 -18.69 -6.27
C SER A 10 11.67 -17.81 -6.26
N GLY A 11 10.86 -17.94 -5.21
CA GLY A 11 9.66 -17.15 -5.02
C GLY A 11 9.96 -15.72 -4.58
N SER A 12 9.23 -14.77 -5.14
CA SER A 12 9.24 -13.36 -4.74
C SER A 12 7.82 -12.87 -4.58
N MET A 13 7.54 -12.12 -3.52
CA MET A 13 6.22 -11.49 -3.30
C MET A 13 6.30 -9.99 -3.53
N VAL A 14 5.35 -9.47 -4.28
CA VAL A 14 5.20 -8.04 -4.54
C VAL A 14 3.82 -7.59 -4.07
N VAL A 15 3.76 -6.48 -3.36
CA VAL A 15 2.52 -5.80 -2.97
C VAL A 15 2.55 -4.42 -3.59
N ASP A 16 1.66 -4.19 -4.54
CA ASP A 16 1.52 -2.92 -5.25
C ASP A 16 0.28 -2.18 -4.74
N ILE A 17 0.50 -1.07 -4.04
CA ILE A 17 -0.56 -0.24 -3.47
C ILE A 17 -0.72 1.01 -4.33
N GLY A 18 -1.67 0.93 -5.27
CA GLY A 18 -2.03 2.04 -6.13
C GLY A 18 -3.06 2.99 -5.51
N GLY A 19 -3.64 3.85 -6.33
CA GLY A 19 -4.71 4.75 -5.89
C GLY A 19 -6.01 4.02 -5.58
N GLY A 20 -6.47 3.16 -6.48
CA GLY A 20 -7.76 2.47 -6.38
C GLY A 20 -7.70 1.03 -5.91
N THR A 21 -6.56 0.36 -6.05
CA THR A 21 -6.40 -1.07 -5.77
C THR A 21 -5.06 -1.38 -5.12
N THR A 22 -5.03 -2.47 -4.37
CA THR A 22 -3.80 -3.13 -3.94
C THR A 22 -3.75 -4.51 -4.60
N GLU A 23 -2.64 -4.80 -5.25
CA GLU A 23 -2.39 -6.07 -5.91
C GLU A 23 -1.28 -6.82 -5.17
N VAL A 24 -1.51 -8.12 -4.96
CA VAL A 24 -0.54 -9.03 -4.34
C VAL A 24 -0.18 -10.08 -5.38
N GLY A 25 1.11 -10.20 -5.67
CA GLY A 25 1.61 -11.18 -6.63
C GLY A 25 2.75 -12.01 -6.05
N VAL A 26 2.75 -13.30 -6.36
CA VAL A 26 3.89 -14.20 -6.10
C VAL A 26 4.41 -14.67 -7.44
N ILE A 27 5.70 -14.46 -7.68
CA ILE A 27 6.38 -14.73 -8.94
C ILE A 27 7.46 -15.78 -8.72
N SER A 28 7.51 -16.79 -9.60
CA SER A 28 8.56 -17.81 -9.60
C SER A 28 8.77 -18.33 -11.04
N LEU A 29 10.01 -18.69 -11.37
CA LEU A 29 10.37 -19.26 -12.68
C LEU A 29 9.85 -18.49 -13.89
N GLY A 30 9.83 -17.14 -13.79
CA GLY A 30 9.35 -16.27 -14.86
C GLY A 30 7.83 -16.24 -15.03
N GLY A 31 7.07 -16.89 -14.14
CA GLY A 31 5.62 -16.91 -14.16
C GLY A 31 5.01 -16.42 -12.86
N MET A 32 3.74 -16.06 -12.91
CA MET A 32 2.96 -15.67 -11.75
C MET A 32 2.29 -16.91 -11.13
N VAL A 33 2.61 -17.19 -9.87
CA VAL A 33 2.10 -18.34 -9.12
C VAL A 33 0.79 -18.00 -8.43
N TYR A 34 0.68 -16.76 -7.92
CA TYR A 34 -0.51 -16.25 -7.28
C TYR A 34 -0.71 -14.78 -7.66
N LYS A 35 -1.96 -14.41 -7.85
CA LYS A 35 -2.37 -13.02 -8.05
C LYS A 35 -3.67 -12.78 -7.30
N GLY A 36 -3.68 -11.78 -6.43
CA GLY A 36 -4.86 -11.31 -5.73
C GLY A 36 -4.97 -9.80 -5.82
N SER A 37 -6.18 -9.29 -5.65
CA SER A 37 -6.46 -7.86 -5.70
C SER A 37 -7.54 -7.50 -4.70
N VAL A 38 -7.41 -6.33 -4.10
CA VAL A 38 -8.44 -5.72 -3.25
C VAL A 38 -8.62 -4.26 -3.67
N ARG A 39 -9.86 -3.78 -3.66
CA ARG A 39 -10.19 -2.40 -4.07
C ARG A 39 -9.95 -1.40 -2.95
N VAL A 40 -8.75 -1.41 -2.42
CA VAL A 40 -8.28 -0.51 -1.36
C VAL A 40 -6.90 -0.01 -1.75
N GLY A 41 -6.72 1.29 -1.76
CA GLY A 41 -5.47 1.95 -2.03
C GLY A 41 -5.47 3.36 -1.47
N GLY A 42 -4.66 4.24 -2.03
CA GLY A 42 -4.51 5.63 -1.57
C GLY A 42 -5.82 6.43 -1.53
N ASP A 43 -6.73 6.17 -2.46
CA ASP A 43 -8.03 6.87 -2.51
C ASP A 43 -8.91 6.50 -1.31
N LYS A 44 -8.88 5.24 -0.89
CA LYS A 44 -9.59 4.79 0.32
C LYS A 44 -8.97 5.34 1.60
N PHE A 45 -7.67 5.58 1.61
CA PHE A 45 -7.02 6.27 2.72
C PHE A 45 -7.53 7.71 2.83
N ASP A 46 -7.59 8.42 1.72
CA ASP A 46 -8.09 9.80 1.68
C ASP A 46 -9.57 9.88 2.09
N GLU A 47 -10.40 8.99 1.58
CA GLU A 47 -11.82 8.87 1.94
C GLU A 47 -12.00 8.59 3.44
N ALA A 48 -11.21 7.70 4.01
CA ALA A 48 -11.24 7.37 5.43
C ALA A 48 -10.89 8.59 6.30
N ILE A 49 -9.92 9.39 5.89
CA ILE A 49 -9.55 10.63 6.60
C ILE A 49 -10.67 11.66 6.53
N VAL A 50 -11.27 11.86 5.36
CA VAL A 50 -12.43 12.76 5.20
C VAL A 50 -13.57 12.36 6.12
N ASN A 51 -13.90 11.07 6.17
CA ASN A 51 -14.98 10.55 7.00
C ASN A 51 -14.68 10.65 8.49
N TYR A 52 -13.44 10.39 8.91
CA TYR A 52 -13.00 10.51 10.29
C TYR A 52 -13.14 11.96 10.79
N ILE A 53 -12.63 12.92 10.02
CA ILE A 53 -12.69 14.33 10.37
C ILE A 53 -14.12 14.83 10.44
N ARG A 54 -14.98 14.40 9.54
CA ARG A 54 -16.41 14.75 9.58
C ARG A 54 -17.07 14.24 10.85
N ARG A 55 -16.82 12.99 11.23
CA ARG A 55 -17.45 12.37 12.41
C ARG A 55 -16.92 12.91 13.73
N ASN A 56 -15.61 13.15 13.82
CA ASN A 56 -14.98 13.48 15.10
C ASN A 56 -14.80 14.97 15.34
N TYR A 57 -14.74 15.76 14.28
CA TYR A 57 -14.54 17.22 14.35
C TYR A 57 -15.75 18.02 13.86
N GLY A 58 -16.73 17.40 13.21
CA GLY A 58 -17.82 18.12 12.57
C GLY A 58 -17.33 19.06 11.46
N MET A 59 -16.23 18.72 10.82
CA MET A 59 -15.59 19.53 9.79
C MET A 59 -15.62 18.80 8.45
N LEU A 60 -15.82 19.57 7.38
CA LEU A 60 -15.74 19.06 6.02
C LEU A 60 -14.43 19.51 5.38
N ILE A 61 -13.64 18.53 4.92
CA ILE A 61 -12.44 18.74 4.11
C ILE A 61 -12.59 18.06 2.76
N GLY A 62 -11.86 18.56 1.75
CA GLY A 62 -11.80 17.92 0.44
C GLY A 62 -10.75 16.80 0.38
N GLU A 63 -10.77 16.04 -0.70
CA GLU A 63 -9.82 14.95 -0.93
C GLU A 63 -8.37 15.42 -0.99
N GLN A 64 -8.13 16.60 -1.58
CA GLN A 64 -6.78 17.16 -1.64
C GLN A 64 -6.22 17.48 -0.25
N THR A 65 -7.05 17.99 0.64
CA THR A 65 -6.67 18.24 2.03
C THR A 65 -6.40 16.93 2.76
N ALA A 66 -7.24 15.92 2.56
CA ALA A 66 -7.04 14.59 3.14
C ALA A 66 -5.73 13.96 2.65
N GLU A 67 -5.43 14.07 1.36
CA GLU A 67 -4.16 13.59 0.80
C GLU A 67 -2.96 14.33 1.41
N ALA A 68 -3.05 15.64 1.58
CA ALA A 68 -2.01 16.44 2.22
C ALA A 68 -1.77 16.00 3.68
N ILE A 69 -2.84 15.74 4.43
CA ILE A 69 -2.76 15.21 5.80
C ILE A 69 -2.05 13.85 5.80
N LYS A 70 -2.48 12.94 4.95
CA LYS A 70 -1.89 11.61 4.81
C LYS A 70 -0.39 11.69 4.55
N LYS A 71 0.02 12.51 3.60
CA LYS A 71 1.43 12.66 3.21
C LYS A 71 2.27 13.35 4.28
N THR A 72 1.70 14.27 5.03
CA THR A 72 2.42 15.09 6.00
C THR A 72 2.57 14.39 7.35
N ILE A 73 1.49 13.82 7.88
CA ILE A 73 1.46 13.22 9.22
C ILE A 73 0.95 11.79 9.25
N GLY A 74 0.43 11.26 8.14
CA GLY A 74 -0.11 9.91 8.08
C GLY A 74 0.91 8.85 8.48
N SER A 75 0.44 7.83 9.19
CA SER A 75 1.24 6.68 9.59
C SER A 75 0.38 5.42 9.64
N ALA A 76 1.00 4.30 9.32
CA ALA A 76 0.35 2.99 9.36
C ALA A 76 0.64 2.22 10.67
N PHE A 77 1.48 2.73 11.55
CA PHE A 77 2.01 1.98 12.68
C PHE A 77 1.95 2.79 13.99
N PRO A 78 1.46 2.19 15.12
CA PRO A 78 1.29 2.91 16.39
C PRO A 78 2.60 3.39 17.02
N GLY A 79 3.72 2.75 16.70
CA GLY A 79 5.04 3.12 17.22
C GLY A 79 5.72 4.28 16.47
N SER A 80 5.07 4.86 15.48
CA SER A 80 5.61 6.01 14.75
C SER A 80 5.66 7.26 15.61
N GLU A 81 6.60 8.15 15.29
CA GLU A 81 6.67 9.48 15.92
C GLU A 81 5.34 10.22 15.75
N VAL A 82 4.82 10.76 16.86
CA VAL A 82 3.59 11.56 16.83
C VAL A 82 3.87 12.92 16.20
N ARG A 83 3.05 13.29 15.23
CA ARG A 83 3.10 14.57 14.52
C ARG A 83 1.73 15.21 14.52
N ASP A 84 1.71 16.52 14.57
CA ASP A 84 0.48 17.32 14.50
C ASP A 84 0.49 18.20 13.25
N MET A 85 -0.71 18.54 12.77
CA MET A 85 -0.88 19.41 11.62
C MET A 85 -2.10 20.30 11.82
N GLU A 86 -1.95 21.58 11.52
CA GLU A 86 -3.10 22.48 11.43
C GLU A 86 -3.79 22.35 10.10
N VAL A 87 -5.12 22.21 10.13
CA VAL A 87 -5.95 21.96 8.95
C VAL A 87 -7.09 22.96 8.93
N LYS A 88 -7.45 23.41 7.72
CA LYS A 88 -8.64 24.25 7.50
C LYS A 88 -9.73 23.43 6.83
N GLY A 89 -10.94 23.54 7.36
CA GLY A 89 -12.12 22.93 6.80
C GLY A 89 -13.35 23.79 7.03
N ARG A 90 -14.48 23.37 6.50
CA ARG A 90 -15.77 24.04 6.75
C ARG A 90 -16.44 23.42 7.94
N ASN A 91 -16.73 24.23 8.97
CA ASN A 91 -17.51 23.78 10.12
C ASN A 91 -18.95 23.49 9.66
N LEU A 92 -19.42 22.27 9.87
CA LEU A 92 -20.72 21.82 9.36
C LEU A 92 -21.90 22.47 10.10
N SER A 93 -21.75 22.80 11.38
CA SER A 93 -22.80 23.45 12.17
C SER A 93 -22.90 24.95 11.89
N GLU A 94 -21.78 25.63 11.65
CA GLU A 94 -21.73 27.07 11.42
C GLU A 94 -21.72 27.44 9.93
N GLY A 95 -21.29 26.52 9.05
CA GLY A 95 -21.17 26.74 7.61
C GLY A 95 -19.98 27.59 7.18
N ILE A 96 -19.08 27.95 8.10
CA ILE A 96 -17.93 28.83 7.85
C ILE A 96 -16.62 28.09 7.99
N PRO A 97 -15.54 28.57 7.33
CA PRO A 97 -14.21 28.00 7.50
C PRO A 97 -13.69 28.13 8.92
N ARG A 98 -13.06 27.08 9.41
CA ARG A 98 -12.38 27.02 10.71
C ARG A 98 -11.08 26.28 10.58
N SER A 99 -10.11 26.61 11.44
CA SER A 99 -8.87 25.86 11.61
C SER A 99 -8.98 24.93 12.81
N PHE A 100 -8.35 23.76 12.69
CA PHE A 100 -8.27 22.77 13.77
C PHE A 100 -6.97 21.99 13.64
N THR A 101 -6.55 21.33 14.71
CA THR A 101 -5.32 20.54 14.72
C THR A 101 -5.66 19.07 14.79
N VAL A 102 -5.02 18.28 13.93
CA VAL A 102 -5.12 16.81 13.92
C VAL A 102 -3.77 16.19 14.25
N SER A 103 -3.78 15.03 14.91
CA SER A 103 -2.57 14.28 15.22
C SER A 103 -2.43 13.04 14.33
N SER A 104 -1.21 12.56 14.18
CA SER A 104 -0.92 11.32 13.46
C SER A 104 -1.59 10.11 14.10
N ASN A 105 -1.81 10.09 15.41
CA ASN A 105 -2.55 9.02 16.09
C ASN A 105 -4.01 8.96 15.64
N GLU A 106 -4.65 10.10 15.44
CA GLU A 106 -6.02 10.18 14.93
C GLU A 106 -6.09 9.70 13.47
N ILE A 107 -5.10 10.04 12.67
CA ILE A 107 -5.02 9.58 11.28
C ILE A 107 -4.79 8.07 11.21
N LEU A 108 -3.96 7.51 12.08
CA LEU A 108 -3.79 6.06 12.19
C LEU A 108 -5.13 5.37 12.51
N GLU A 109 -5.89 5.91 13.46
CA GLU A 109 -7.23 5.41 13.78
C GLU A 109 -8.15 5.45 12.54
N ALA A 110 -8.12 6.54 11.80
CA ALA A 110 -8.90 6.69 10.57
C ALA A 110 -8.52 5.64 9.51
N LEU A 111 -7.24 5.29 9.40
CA LEU A 111 -6.71 4.37 8.39
C LEU A 111 -6.80 2.89 8.78
N THR A 112 -7.24 2.56 9.99
CA THR A 112 -7.24 1.19 10.50
C THR A 112 -7.98 0.22 9.60
N ASP A 113 -9.19 0.53 9.16
CA ASP A 113 -9.98 -0.36 8.32
C ASP A 113 -9.36 -0.62 6.95
N PRO A 114 -8.99 0.40 6.16
CA PRO A 114 -8.34 0.14 4.87
C PRO A 114 -6.99 -0.56 5.03
N LEU A 115 -6.21 -0.26 6.06
CA LEU A 115 -4.95 -0.96 6.32
C LEU A 115 -5.17 -2.45 6.65
N ASN A 116 -6.18 -2.77 7.45
CA ASN A 116 -6.52 -4.16 7.76
C ASN A 116 -6.93 -4.94 6.52
N GLN A 117 -7.60 -4.33 5.57
CA GLN A 117 -7.95 -4.98 4.30
C GLN A 117 -6.70 -5.30 3.46
N ILE A 118 -5.73 -4.42 3.45
CA ILE A 118 -4.45 -4.67 2.76
C ILE A 118 -3.68 -5.80 3.46
N VAL A 119 -3.58 -5.76 4.78
CA VAL A 119 -2.93 -6.83 5.57
C VAL A 119 -3.58 -8.18 5.30
N SER A 120 -4.91 -8.24 5.29
CA SER A 120 -5.66 -9.46 4.99
C SER A 120 -5.36 -9.99 3.59
N ALA A 121 -5.28 -9.11 2.59
CA ALA A 121 -4.95 -9.50 1.21
C ALA A 121 -3.54 -10.10 1.12
N VAL A 122 -2.57 -9.52 1.84
CA VAL A 122 -1.21 -10.06 1.91
C VAL A 122 -1.17 -11.43 2.59
N LYS A 123 -1.87 -11.59 3.71
CA LYS A 123 -1.96 -12.87 4.42
C LYS A 123 -2.59 -13.97 3.56
N ILE A 124 -3.65 -13.64 2.82
CA ILE A 124 -4.27 -14.58 1.89
C ILE A 124 -3.27 -15.01 0.80
N GLY A 125 -2.51 -14.06 0.25
CA GLY A 125 -1.46 -14.38 -0.73
C GLY A 125 -0.40 -15.33 -0.18
N LEU A 126 0.01 -15.15 1.06
CA LEU A 126 0.96 -16.04 1.74
C LEU A 126 0.37 -17.45 1.97
N GLU A 127 -0.91 -17.53 2.37
CA GLU A 127 -1.59 -18.81 2.57
C GLU A 127 -1.77 -19.60 1.26
N GLN A 128 -1.96 -18.90 0.14
CA GLN A 128 -2.13 -19.51 -1.18
C GLN A 128 -0.81 -19.86 -1.87
N THR A 129 0.31 -19.48 -1.28
CA THR A 129 1.65 -19.76 -1.82
C THR A 129 2.06 -21.18 -1.48
N PRO A 130 2.56 -21.99 -2.47
CA PRO A 130 3.09 -23.31 -2.19
C PRO A 130 4.22 -23.29 -1.15
N PRO A 131 4.33 -24.30 -0.27
CA PRO A 131 5.33 -24.32 0.80
C PRO A 131 6.78 -24.13 0.33
N GLU A 132 7.11 -24.65 -0.84
CA GLU A 132 8.46 -24.55 -1.41
C GLU A 132 8.84 -23.08 -1.72
N LEU A 133 7.87 -22.29 -2.18
CA LEU A 133 8.08 -20.87 -2.46
C LEU A 133 7.94 -20.02 -1.21
N GLY A 134 7.20 -20.49 -0.21
CA GLY A 134 7.06 -19.82 1.08
C GLY A 134 8.40 -19.67 1.79
N ALA A 135 9.28 -20.66 1.71
CA ALA A 135 10.62 -20.60 2.26
C ALA A 135 11.46 -19.49 1.61
N ASP A 136 11.38 -19.37 0.28
CA ASP A 136 12.08 -18.32 -0.47
C ASP A 136 11.57 -16.91 -0.10
N ILE A 137 10.28 -16.75 0.07
CA ILE A 137 9.66 -15.48 0.47
C ILE A 137 10.08 -15.12 1.89
N THR A 138 10.25 -16.09 2.78
CA THR A 138 10.75 -15.86 4.14
C THR A 138 12.16 -15.27 4.13
N GLU A 139 13.01 -15.68 3.22
CA GLU A 139 14.37 -15.14 3.07
C GLU A 139 14.40 -13.81 2.32
N ARG A 140 13.68 -13.71 1.19
CA ARG A 140 13.67 -12.53 0.32
C ARG A 140 12.78 -11.41 0.82
N GLY A 141 11.72 -11.75 1.54
CA GLY A 141 10.75 -10.79 2.04
C GLY A 141 9.74 -10.35 0.98
N ILE A 142 9.03 -9.30 1.34
CA ILE A 142 7.98 -8.68 0.53
C ILE A 142 8.51 -7.36 -0.03
N MET A 143 8.30 -7.13 -1.33
CA MET A 143 8.59 -5.85 -1.97
C MET A 143 7.31 -5.02 -2.05
N LEU A 144 7.30 -3.85 -1.39
CA LEU A 144 6.24 -2.86 -1.52
C LEU A 144 6.52 -1.91 -2.67
N THR A 145 5.51 -1.64 -3.48
CA THR A 145 5.57 -0.69 -4.58
C THR A 145 4.25 0.08 -4.71
N GLY A 146 4.20 1.03 -5.62
CA GLY A 146 3.06 1.92 -5.81
C GLY A 146 3.07 3.14 -4.88
N GLY A 147 2.22 4.12 -5.17
CA GLY A 147 2.17 5.37 -4.41
C GLY A 147 1.76 5.20 -2.95
N GLY A 148 0.89 4.22 -2.66
CA GLY A 148 0.47 3.90 -1.30
C GLY A 148 1.60 3.33 -0.42
N ALA A 149 2.64 2.77 -1.02
CA ALA A 149 3.81 2.28 -0.31
C ALA A 149 4.61 3.41 0.38
N LEU A 150 4.37 4.66 0.00
CA LEU A 150 5.00 5.84 0.61
C LEU A 150 4.37 6.24 1.96
N LEU A 151 3.25 5.65 2.35
CA LEU A 151 2.66 5.90 3.67
C LEU A 151 3.68 5.49 4.74
N ARG A 152 3.94 6.40 5.68
CA ARG A 152 4.96 6.21 6.72
C ARG A 152 4.69 4.94 7.54
N ASP A 153 5.73 4.13 7.69
CA ASP A 153 5.73 2.89 8.49
C ASP A 153 4.74 1.80 8.02
N LEU A 154 4.27 1.86 6.78
CA LEU A 154 3.49 0.77 6.20
C LEU A 154 4.31 -0.53 6.11
N ASP A 155 5.59 -0.44 5.80
CA ASP A 155 6.54 -1.54 5.83
C ASP A 155 6.63 -2.17 7.24
N ARG A 156 6.69 -1.35 8.28
CA ARG A 156 6.71 -1.84 9.68
C ARG A 156 5.42 -2.57 10.05
N LEU A 157 4.27 -2.06 9.62
CA LEU A 157 2.99 -2.73 9.84
C LEU A 157 3.00 -4.13 9.22
N LEU A 158 3.41 -4.24 7.97
CA LEU A 158 3.46 -5.52 7.27
C LEU A 158 4.51 -6.47 7.85
N MET A 159 5.67 -5.96 8.28
CA MET A 159 6.66 -6.78 8.99
C MET A 159 6.12 -7.36 10.29
N GLU A 160 5.42 -6.55 11.08
CA GLU A 160 4.81 -6.98 12.34
C GLU A 160 3.71 -8.03 12.11
N GLU A 161 2.86 -7.80 11.11
CA GLU A 161 1.70 -8.65 10.83
C GLU A 161 2.05 -9.96 10.13
N THR A 162 3.14 -10.01 9.37
CA THR A 162 3.54 -11.19 8.61
C THR A 162 4.75 -11.92 9.17
N GLY A 163 5.57 -11.24 9.97
CA GLY A 163 6.85 -11.77 10.44
C GLY A 163 7.92 -11.85 9.37
N LEU A 164 7.70 -11.24 8.20
CA LEU A 164 8.62 -11.28 7.06
C LEU A 164 9.34 -9.94 6.89
N PRO A 165 10.57 -9.93 6.33
CA PRO A 165 11.20 -8.69 5.90
C PRO A 165 10.34 -7.99 4.83
N VAL A 166 10.22 -6.67 4.93
CA VAL A 166 9.46 -5.86 3.95
C VAL A 166 10.35 -4.72 3.49
N LEU A 167 10.52 -4.60 2.18
CA LEU A 167 11.31 -3.57 1.56
C LEU A 167 10.42 -2.69 0.68
N VAL A 168 10.59 -1.38 0.77
CA VAL A 168 9.91 -0.42 -0.12
C VAL A 168 10.79 -0.25 -1.36
N ALA A 169 10.17 -0.36 -2.54
CA ALA A 169 10.89 -0.15 -3.80
C ALA A 169 11.47 1.26 -3.86
N GLU A 170 12.66 1.39 -4.43
CA GLU A 170 13.42 2.64 -4.50
C GLU A 170 12.64 3.78 -5.15
N ASP A 171 11.79 3.47 -6.13
CA ASP A 171 10.93 4.43 -6.82
C ASP A 171 9.51 3.85 -6.99
N PRO A 172 8.69 3.82 -5.90
CA PRO A 172 7.39 3.15 -5.92
C PRO A 172 6.42 3.69 -6.96
N LEU A 173 6.44 5.01 -7.24
CA LEU A 173 5.51 5.64 -8.18
C LEU A 173 5.77 5.25 -9.64
N THR A 174 7.01 4.90 -10.00
CA THR A 174 7.40 4.54 -11.36
C THR A 174 7.59 3.06 -11.59
N CYS A 175 7.51 2.23 -10.54
CA CYS A 175 7.72 0.78 -10.63
C CYS A 175 6.83 0.11 -11.67
N VAL A 176 5.56 0.48 -11.76
CA VAL A 176 4.61 -0.10 -12.72
C VAL A 176 5.04 0.20 -14.16
N VAL A 177 5.41 1.44 -14.45
CA VAL A 177 5.87 1.87 -15.78
C VAL A 177 7.17 1.15 -16.15
N ARG A 178 8.14 1.09 -15.24
CA ARG A 178 9.40 0.36 -15.44
C ARG A 178 9.19 -1.11 -15.67
N GLY A 179 8.24 -1.73 -14.94
CA GLY A 179 7.88 -3.12 -15.12
C GLY A 179 7.27 -3.42 -16.46
N CYS A 180 6.41 -2.55 -16.95
CA CYS A 180 5.86 -2.65 -18.30
C CYS A 180 6.96 -2.58 -19.37
N GLY A 181 7.90 -1.62 -19.24
CA GLY A 181 9.05 -1.49 -20.14
C GLY A 181 9.93 -2.74 -20.15
N LEU A 182 10.30 -3.25 -18.97
CA LEU A 182 11.12 -4.46 -18.83
C LEU A 182 10.40 -5.70 -19.38
N ALA A 183 9.08 -5.80 -19.18
CA ALA A 183 8.30 -6.90 -19.73
C ALA A 183 8.25 -6.86 -21.25
N LEU A 184 8.11 -5.68 -21.84
CA LEU A 184 8.16 -5.51 -23.31
C LEU A 184 9.53 -5.86 -23.91
N GLU A 185 10.61 -5.44 -23.26
CA GLU A 185 11.97 -5.76 -23.68
C GLU A 185 12.28 -7.26 -23.61
N ARG A 186 11.59 -7.99 -22.74
CA ARG A 186 11.77 -9.42 -22.53
C ARG A 186 10.64 -10.27 -23.09
N MET A 187 9.81 -9.70 -23.95
CA MET A 187 8.60 -10.36 -24.47
C MET A 187 8.87 -11.74 -25.05
N ASP A 188 9.96 -11.92 -25.78
CA ASP A 188 10.38 -13.21 -26.34
C ASP A 188 10.79 -14.24 -25.28
N LYS A 189 11.21 -13.78 -24.11
CA LYS A 189 11.64 -14.63 -22.98
C LYS A 189 10.54 -14.86 -21.97
N LEU A 190 9.56 -13.98 -21.90
CA LEU A 190 8.50 -13.92 -20.90
C LEU A 190 7.11 -14.06 -21.52
N GLY A 191 7.02 -14.74 -22.67
CA GLY A 191 5.78 -14.90 -23.44
C GLY A 191 4.57 -15.37 -22.62
N THR A 192 4.80 -16.07 -21.51
CA THR A 192 3.75 -16.56 -20.62
C THR A 192 3.16 -15.49 -19.68
N ILE A 193 3.84 -14.36 -19.49
CA ILE A 193 3.34 -13.30 -18.59
C ILE A 193 2.11 -12.60 -19.17
N PHE A 194 2.00 -12.56 -20.51
CA PHE A 194 0.92 -11.89 -21.22
C PHE A 194 -0.18 -12.82 -21.69
N THR A 195 -0.04 -14.13 -21.52
CA THR A 195 -1.00 -15.12 -22.03
C THR A 195 -1.94 -15.70 -20.99
N SER A 196 -1.81 -15.30 -19.72
CA SER A 196 -2.74 -15.72 -18.67
C SER A 196 -3.82 -14.65 -18.48
N GLU A 197 -4.87 -14.72 -19.29
CA GLU A 197 -6.17 -14.18 -18.93
C GLU A 197 -6.92 -15.15 -18.03
#